data_69a9f394acd7e41c387ddd15982f60e2
#
_entry.id   69a9f394acd7e41c387ddd15982f60e2
#
_cell.length_a   1.000
_cell.length_b   1.000
_cell.length_c   1.000
_cell.angle_alpha   90.00
_cell.angle_beta   90.00
_cell.angle_gamma   90.00
#
_symmetry.space_group_name_H-M   'P 1'
#
loop_
_entity.id
_entity.type
_entity.pdbx_description
1 polymer ?
#
loop_
_entity_poly.entity_id
_entity_poly.type
_entity_poly.pdbx_seq_one_letter_code
_entity_poly.pdbx_strand_id
1 'polypeptide(L)'
;MNIKELAKKLGLSITTVSRALGGYSDVSEKTRERVKKYANKYQYSPNPYASTLASGKVKTVGYVLPIYGTNTSTLNQGNFFQFISGMSEELLSESIQLQILFAKSEKEELKAYEKLITEHKIEIIVLQNIKTNDKRIDILNNYKINYVAWGKTKDKRNYSWVDLDNEYAIEVIINYLIKKNHTHISYINISEKYNFANERKSSFLKNLKANKINFNPNYYASVKLEEPENSFEVIKKMLTKNKKISAIICSTEFSALSAIKACNYLNYKIGKDISIITFDGALVRDLSSPPITAVSFPVKELGKRAINILLNKNKNKNQPINYLAKTEIIERGSVHIVS
;
A
#
# COMPACT_ATOMS: atom_id res chain seq x y z
N MET A 1 -9.63 22.95 30.43
CA MET A 1 -10.97 22.79 30.99
C MET A 1 -11.55 21.47 30.51
N ASN A 2 -12.31 20.75 31.33
CA ASN A 2 -12.97 19.50 30.93
C ASN A 2 -14.50 19.73 30.76
N ILE A 3 -15.22 18.72 30.21
CA ILE A 3 -16.65 18.84 29.92
C ILE A 3 -17.51 19.08 31.17
N LYS A 4 -17.12 18.55 32.33
CA LYS A 4 -17.83 18.74 33.61
C LYS A 4 -17.76 20.20 34.04
N GLU A 5 -16.60 20.84 33.90
CA GLU A 5 -16.37 22.26 34.20
C GLU A 5 -17.13 23.16 33.26
N LEU A 6 -17.15 22.82 31.95
CA LEU A 6 -17.91 23.57 30.96
C LEU A 6 -19.42 23.49 31.21
N ALA A 7 -19.92 22.29 31.53
CA ALA A 7 -21.33 22.08 31.87
C ALA A 7 -21.73 22.90 33.12
N LYS A 8 -20.91 22.88 34.16
CA LYS A 8 -21.12 23.67 35.38
C LYS A 8 -21.18 25.17 35.09
N LYS A 9 -20.26 25.71 34.26
CA LYS A 9 -20.26 27.13 33.87
C LYS A 9 -21.47 27.56 33.06
N LEU A 10 -22.02 26.63 32.27
CA LEU A 10 -23.19 26.86 31.44
C LEU A 10 -24.52 26.62 32.16
N GLY A 11 -24.50 26.01 33.35
CA GLY A 11 -25.73 25.58 34.07
C GLY A 11 -26.49 24.49 33.32
N LEU A 12 -25.76 23.63 32.57
CA LEU A 12 -26.32 22.56 31.73
C LEU A 12 -25.81 21.19 32.19
N SER A 13 -26.56 20.14 31.87
CA SER A 13 -26.07 18.77 32.06
C SER A 13 -24.88 18.46 31.10
N ILE A 14 -23.99 17.55 31.52
CA ILE A 14 -22.88 17.06 30.68
C ILE A 14 -23.43 16.52 29.37
N THR A 15 -24.56 15.80 29.44
CA THR A 15 -25.24 15.22 28.26
C THR A 15 -25.70 16.31 27.30
N THR A 16 -26.32 17.40 27.81
CA THR A 16 -26.78 18.53 27.00
C THR A 16 -25.60 19.23 26.29
N VAL A 17 -24.48 19.46 27.03
CA VAL A 17 -23.27 20.07 26.45
C VAL A 17 -22.65 19.15 25.38
N SER A 18 -22.55 17.85 25.63
CA SER A 18 -22.03 16.88 24.66
C SER A 18 -22.88 16.84 23.40
N ARG A 19 -24.21 16.80 23.52
CA ARG A 19 -25.13 16.75 22.39
C ARG A 19 -25.14 18.08 21.60
N ALA A 20 -25.05 19.21 22.29
CA ALA A 20 -24.92 20.53 21.65
C ALA A 20 -23.65 20.63 20.79
N LEU A 21 -22.50 20.15 21.32
CA LEU A 21 -21.22 20.13 20.58
C LEU A 21 -21.22 19.11 19.45
N GLY A 22 -21.95 18.00 19.60
CA GLY A 22 -22.14 16.97 18.57
C GLY A 22 -23.16 17.34 17.48
N GLY A 23 -23.83 18.49 17.57
CA GLY A 23 -24.77 18.97 16.55
C GLY A 23 -26.13 18.25 16.54
N TYR A 24 -26.51 17.55 17.60
CA TYR A 24 -27.76 16.79 17.66
C TYR A 24 -28.98 17.70 17.56
N SER A 25 -30.00 17.26 16.80
CA SER A 25 -31.22 18.04 16.49
C SER A 25 -32.16 18.26 17.67
N ASP A 26 -32.05 17.44 18.73
CA ASP A 26 -32.84 17.55 19.95
C ASP A 26 -32.34 18.63 20.92
N VAL A 27 -31.26 19.34 20.59
CA VAL A 27 -30.79 20.54 21.29
C VAL A 27 -31.10 21.76 20.47
N SER A 28 -31.78 22.73 21.08
CA SER A 28 -32.15 23.96 20.39
C SER A 28 -30.96 24.73 19.84
N GLU A 29 -31.13 25.40 18.68
CA GLU A 29 -30.07 26.19 18.03
C GLU A 29 -29.42 27.18 18.99
N LYS A 30 -30.27 27.94 19.74
CA LYS A 30 -29.81 28.88 20.74
C LYS A 30 -28.89 28.27 21.81
N THR A 31 -29.19 27.04 22.23
CA THR A 31 -28.34 26.29 23.19
C THR A 31 -27.06 25.84 22.53
N ARG A 32 -27.11 25.35 21.28
CA ARG A 32 -25.91 24.92 20.52
C ARG A 32 -24.94 26.08 20.33
N GLU A 33 -25.42 27.23 19.91
CA GLU A 33 -24.59 28.45 19.73
C GLU A 33 -23.98 28.91 21.05
N ARG A 34 -24.75 28.92 22.13
CA ARG A 34 -24.27 29.29 23.46
C ARG A 34 -23.14 28.34 23.91
N VAL A 35 -23.33 27.04 23.74
CA VAL A 35 -22.32 26.03 24.12
C VAL A 35 -21.05 26.17 23.26
N LYS A 36 -21.18 26.33 21.92
CA LYS A 36 -20.05 26.55 21.02
C LYS A 36 -19.25 27.81 21.40
N LYS A 37 -19.94 28.92 21.68
CA LYS A 37 -19.30 30.18 22.08
C LYS A 37 -18.49 30.03 23.36
N TYR A 38 -19.01 29.31 24.35
CA TYR A 38 -18.29 29.07 25.61
C TYR A 38 -17.15 28.04 25.43
N ALA A 39 -17.34 26.98 24.65
CA ALA A 39 -16.29 26.04 24.31
C ALA A 39 -15.10 26.76 23.67
N ASN A 40 -15.33 27.61 22.68
CA ASN A 40 -14.29 28.42 22.02
C ASN A 40 -13.62 29.39 23.00
N LYS A 41 -14.41 30.12 23.82
CA LYS A 41 -13.88 31.06 24.81
C LYS A 41 -12.93 30.41 25.81
N TYR A 42 -13.20 29.17 26.20
CA TYR A 42 -12.40 28.43 27.19
C TYR A 42 -11.48 27.39 26.54
N GLN A 43 -11.29 27.42 25.22
CA GLN A 43 -10.45 26.50 24.45
C GLN A 43 -10.76 25.01 24.79
N TYR A 44 -12.03 24.71 25.01
CA TYR A 44 -12.47 23.34 25.24
C TYR A 44 -12.73 22.66 23.90
N SER A 45 -12.07 21.55 23.67
CA SER A 45 -12.38 20.62 22.57
C SER A 45 -12.89 19.31 23.14
N PRO A 46 -13.98 18.72 22.58
CA PRO A 46 -14.45 17.41 22.98
C PRO A 46 -13.32 16.37 22.82
N ASN A 47 -13.22 15.47 23.80
CA ASN A 47 -12.31 14.32 23.63
C ASN A 47 -12.82 13.45 22.47
N PRO A 48 -12.03 13.27 21.40
CA PRO A 48 -12.45 12.48 20.22
C PRO A 48 -12.92 11.06 20.60
N TYR A 49 -12.25 10.41 21.57
CA TYR A 49 -12.61 9.08 22.04
C TYR A 49 -13.98 9.04 22.72
N ALA A 50 -14.27 10.02 23.56
CA ALA A 50 -15.59 10.13 24.23
C ALA A 50 -16.71 10.45 23.22
N SER A 51 -16.41 11.25 22.20
CA SER A 51 -17.33 11.58 21.12
C SER A 51 -17.63 10.36 20.22
N THR A 52 -16.64 9.53 19.95
CA THR A 52 -16.80 8.28 19.17
C THR A 52 -17.67 7.28 19.91
N LEU A 53 -17.44 7.09 21.23
CA LEU A 53 -18.29 6.24 22.07
C LEU A 53 -19.76 6.70 22.10
N ALA A 54 -19.99 8.02 22.12
CA ALA A 54 -21.34 8.58 22.19
C ALA A 54 -22.08 8.54 20.83
N SER A 55 -21.35 8.64 19.71
CA SER A 55 -21.94 8.72 18.36
C SER A 55 -22.02 7.37 17.63
N GLY A 56 -21.32 6.33 18.12
CA GLY A 56 -21.21 5.02 17.44
C GLY A 56 -20.53 5.09 16.06
N LYS A 57 -19.94 6.24 15.69
CA LYS A 57 -19.24 6.43 14.41
C LYS A 57 -17.74 6.25 14.60
N VAL A 58 -17.15 5.39 13.83
CA VAL A 58 -15.69 5.26 13.74
C VAL A 58 -15.12 6.56 13.16
N LYS A 59 -14.25 7.21 13.94
CA LYS A 59 -13.61 8.48 13.55
C LYS A 59 -12.10 8.36 13.31
N THR A 60 -11.55 7.18 13.40
CA THR A 60 -10.11 6.95 13.24
C THR A 60 -9.84 5.61 12.59
N VAL A 61 -9.06 5.61 11.53
CA VAL A 61 -8.50 4.42 10.89
C VAL A 61 -7.05 4.25 11.34
N GLY A 62 -6.69 3.07 11.79
CA GLY A 62 -5.33 2.71 12.20
C GLY A 62 -4.50 2.19 11.03
N TYR A 63 -3.23 2.55 11.04
CA TYR A 63 -2.24 2.10 10.09
C TYR A 63 -0.89 1.90 10.78
N VAL A 64 -0.17 0.82 10.48
CA VAL A 64 1.20 0.65 10.98
C VAL A 64 2.16 0.74 9.79
N LEU A 65 3.09 1.69 9.89
CA LEU A 65 4.14 1.88 8.89
C LEU A 65 5.44 1.23 9.36
N PRO A 66 5.88 0.13 8.76
CA PRO A 66 7.18 -0.45 9.05
C PRO A 66 8.30 0.46 8.50
N ILE A 67 9.24 0.85 9.37
CA ILE A 67 10.42 1.66 9.06
C ILE A 67 11.71 0.89 9.38
N TYR A 68 11.66 -0.43 9.32
CA TYR A 68 12.81 -1.30 9.51
C TYR A 68 13.47 -1.68 8.18
N GLY A 69 14.74 -2.01 8.26
CA GLY A 69 15.63 -2.13 7.11
C GLY A 69 16.55 -0.92 7.01
N THR A 70 17.22 -0.79 5.91
CA THR A 70 18.10 0.35 5.69
C THR A 70 17.29 1.61 5.39
N ASN A 71 17.55 2.59 6.17
CA ASN A 71 17.11 4.00 6.09
C ASN A 71 16.19 4.35 4.91
N THR A 72 14.93 4.67 5.19
CA THR A 72 14.01 5.30 4.23
C THR A 72 13.41 4.44 3.13
N SER A 73 13.77 3.15 3.00
CA SER A 73 13.28 2.30 1.90
C SER A 73 11.75 2.22 1.82
N THR A 74 11.06 2.21 2.96
CA THR A 74 9.60 2.15 3.00
C THR A 74 8.96 3.51 2.76
N LEU A 75 9.57 4.60 3.26
CA LEU A 75 9.07 5.97 3.08
C LEU A 75 9.31 6.50 1.66
N ASN A 76 10.33 6.02 0.97
CA ASN A 76 10.67 6.42 -0.40
C ASN A 76 9.87 5.67 -1.47
N GLN A 77 8.97 4.76 -1.09
CA GLN A 77 8.11 4.10 -2.06
C GLN A 77 6.98 5.05 -2.48
N GLY A 78 7.03 5.56 -3.69
CA GLY A 78 6.01 6.46 -4.24
C GLY A 78 4.59 5.86 -4.14
N ASN A 79 4.47 4.55 -4.23
CA ASN A 79 3.23 3.81 -4.06
C ASN A 79 2.60 3.98 -2.66
N PHE A 80 3.40 4.07 -1.60
CA PHE A 80 2.89 4.33 -0.26
C PHE A 80 2.13 5.66 -0.18
N PHE A 81 2.74 6.73 -0.66
CA PHE A 81 2.10 8.05 -0.64
C PHE A 81 0.89 8.13 -1.56
N GLN A 82 0.91 7.47 -2.71
CA GLN A 82 -0.26 7.38 -3.59
C GLN A 82 -1.42 6.64 -2.93
N PHE A 83 -1.14 5.54 -2.22
CA PHE A 83 -2.15 4.79 -1.48
C PHE A 83 -2.77 5.64 -0.35
N ILE A 84 -1.93 6.29 0.48
CA ILE A 84 -2.39 7.21 1.52
C ILE A 84 -3.18 8.37 0.93
N SER A 85 -2.75 8.95 -0.20
CA SER A 85 -3.50 10.00 -0.89
C SER A 85 -4.89 9.52 -1.30
N GLY A 86 -5.00 8.30 -1.84
CA GLY A 86 -6.30 7.72 -2.17
C GLY A 86 -7.17 7.48 -0.92
N MET A 87 -6.60 6.97 0.15
CA MET A 87 -7.31 6.82 1.44
C MET A 87 -7.79 8.16 1.97
N SER A 88 -6.93 9.19 1.95
CA SER A 88 -7.21 10.48 2.56
C SER A 88 -8.41 11.19 1.90
N GLU A 89 -8.62 11.05 0.61
CA GLU A 89 -9.77 11.63 -0.08
C GLU A 89 -11.10 11.10 0.51
N GLU A 90 -11.20 9.79 0.72
CA GLU A 90 -12.40 9.17 1.29
C GLU A 90 -12.53 9.45 2.80
N LEU A 91 -11.42 9.47 3.54
CA LEU A 91 -11.41 9.75 4.98
C LEU A 91 -11.83 11.20 5.26
N LEU A 92 -11.37 12.17 4.44
CA LEU A 92 -11.73 13.59 4.58
C LEU A 92 -13.22 13.81 4.33
N SER A 93 -13.81 13.17 3.32
CA SER A 93 -15.24 13.29 3.01
C SER A 93 -16.13 12.82 4.17
N GLU A 94 -15.66 11.86 4.96
CA GLU A 94 -16.38 11.29 6.11
C GLU A 94 -15.94 11.89 7.46
N SER A 95 -15.04 12.87 7.48
CA SER A 95 -14.43 13.44 8.69
C SER A 95 -13.76 12.41 9.60
N ILE A 96 -13.12 11.40 9.00
CA ILE A 96 -12.39 10.32 9.67
C ILE A 96 -10.91 10.63 9.68
N GLN A 97 -10.24 10.39 10.80
CA GLN A 97 -8.81 10.59 10.96
C GLN A 97 -8.02 9.32 10.60
N LEU A 98 -6.79 9.49 10.12
CA LEU A 98 -5.82 8.42 9.97
C LEU A 98 -4.77 8.51 11.08
N GLN A 99 -4.64 7.45 11.88
CA GLN A 99 -3.59 7.33 12.89
C GLN A 99 -2.53 6.35 12.43
N ILE A 100 -1.28 6.83 12.34
CA ILE A 100 -0.14 6.02 11.91
C ILE A 100 0.76 5.75 13.11
N LEU A 101 1.06 4.48 13.38
CA LEU A 101 2.15 4.07 14.26
C LEU A 101 3.33 3.58 13.43
N PHE A 102 4.53 3.78 13.94
CA PHE A 102 5.77 3.31 13.32
C PHE A 102 6.30 2.06 14.01
N ALA A 103 6.96 1.19 13.26
CA ALA A 103 7.59 -0.01 13.79
C ALA A 103 8.98 -0.19 13.18
N LYS A 104 9.99 -0.46 14.03
CA LYS A 104 11.40 -0.63 13.62
C LYS A 104 11.79 -2.10 13.41
N SER A 105 10.87 -3.02 13.67
CA SER A 105 11.07 -4.47 13.48
C SER A 105 9.74 -5.18 13.32
N GLU A 106 9.73 -6.41 12.81
CA GLU A 106 8.51 -7.22 12.72
C GLU A 106 7.86 -7.47 14.09
N LYS A 107 8.67 -7.61 15.15
CA LYS A 107 8.16 -7.74 16.52
C LYS A 107 7.46 -6.47 17.00
N GLU A 108 8.03 -5.31 16.71
CA GLU A 108 7.40 -4.02 17.03
C GLU A 108 6.15 -3.77 16.18
N GLU A 109 6.14 -4.21 14.91
CA GLU A 109 4.98 -4.11 14.04
C GLU A 109 3.77 -4.84 14.65
N LEU A 110 3.95 -6.08 15.12
CA LEU A 110 2.88 -6.83 15.79
C LEU A 110 2.39 -6.11 17.05
N LYS A 111 3.31 -5.61 17.89
CA LYS A 111 2.97 -4.83 19.08
C LYS A 111 2.25 -3.52 18.75
N ALA A 112 2.61 -2.87 17.63
CA ALA A 112 1.94 -1.64 17.21
C ALA A 112 0.48 -1.89 16.82
N TYR A 113 0.15 -3.01 16.19
CA TYR A 113 -1.23 -3.39 15.93
C TYR A 113 -2.00 -3.65 17.23
N GLU A 114 -1.42 -4.40 18.17
CA GLU A 114 -2.03 -4.60 19.48
C GLU A 114 -2.25 -3.27 20.21
N LYS A 115 -1.28 -2.35 20.16
CA LYS A 115 -1.37 -1.03 20.76
C LYS A 115 -2.48 -0.16 20.13
N LEU A 116 -2.60 -0.16 18.79
CA LEU A 116 -3.72 0.51 18.12
C LEU A 116 -5.07 0.04 18.68
N ILE A 117 -5.21 -1.26 18.91
CA ILE A 117 -6.45 -1.87 19.37
C ILE A 117 -6.68 -1.61 20.86
N THR A 118 -5.69 -1.93 21.71
CA THR A 118 -5.88 -1.98 23.17
C THR A 118 -5.76 -0.62 23.84
N GLU A 119 -4.81 0.23 23.39
CA GLU A 119 -4.56 1.55 23.97
C GLU A 119 -5.33 2.65 23.25
N HIS A 120 -5.23 2.67 21.90
CA HIS A 120 -5.86 3.72 21.10
C HIS A 120 -7.32 3.43 20.73
N LYS A 121 -7.83 2.23 21.04
CA LYS A 121 -9.23 1.81 20.82
C LYS A 121 -9.66 1.95 19.34
N ILE A 122 -8.74 1.68 18.43
CA ILE A 122 -9.00 1.71 17.00
C ILE A 122 -9.79 0.45 16.59
N GLU A 123 -10.90 0.66 15.90
CA GLU A 123 -11.81 -0.40 15.46
C GLU A 123 -11.66 -0.76 13.98
N ILE A 124 -10.99 0.11 13.21
CA ILE A 124 -10.75 -0.08 11.77
C ILE A 124 -9.27 0.04 11.48
N ILE A 125 -8.73 -0.93 10.75
CA ILE A 125 -7.30 -0.98 10.40
C ILE A 125 -7.12 -1.27 8.92
N VAL A 126 -6.12 -0.63 8.32
CA VAL A 126 -5.64 -0.95 6.96
C VAL A 126 -4.30 -1.65 7.06
N LEU A 127 -4.18 -2.79 6.38
CA LEU A 127 -2.94 -3.56 6.24
C LEU A 127 -2.32 -3.35 4.86
N GLN A 128 -1.00 -3.40 4.78
CA GLN A 128 -0.26 -3.45 3.50
C GLN A 128 0.87 -4.48 3.54
N ASN A 129 1.49 -4.71 2.38
CA ASN A 129 2.63 -5.64 2.25
C ASN A 129 2.33 -7.00 2.87
N ILE A 130 1.24 -7.63 2.42
CA ILE A 130 0.74 -8.86 2.99
C ILE A 130 1.72 -10.02 2.75
N LYS A 131 2.10 -10.65 3.86
CA LYS A 131 2.99 -11.81 3.85
C LYS A 131 2.23 -13.08 3.43
N THR A 132 2.95 -14.06 2.91
CA THR A 132 2.40 -15.37 2.53
C THR A 132 1.64 -16.03 3.69
N ASN A 133 2.23 -15.94 4.89
CA ASN A 133 1.59 -16.29 6.16
C ASN A 133 1.69 -15.08 7.09
N ASP A 134 0.59 -14.38 7.34
CA ASP A 134 0.58 -13.07 7.97
C ASP A 134 -0.03 -13.09 9.36
N LYS A 135 0.82 -13.05 10.38
CA LYS A 135 0.42 -13.05 11.80
C LYS A 135 -0.39 -11.81 12.20
N ARG A 136 -0.29 -10.71 11.46
CA ARG A 136 -1.09 -9.49 11.73
C ARG A 136 -2.57 -9.76 11.54
N ILE A 137 -2.90 -10.58 10.53
CA ILE A 137 -4.29 -11.01 10.26
C ILE A 137 -4.82 -11.84 11.43
N ASP A 138 -4.01 -12.70 12.03
CA ASP A 138 -4.41 -13.49 13.20
C ASP A 138 -4.75 -12.58 14.40
N ILE A 139 -3.91 -11.56 14.66
CA ILE A 139 -4.17 -10.55 15.70
C ILE A 139 -5.50 -9.85 15.44
N LEU A 140 -5.72 -9.31 14.23
CA LEU A 140 -6.94 -8.58 13.91
C LEU A 140 -8.19 -9.44 14.04
N ASN A 141 -8.12 -10.71 13.62
CA ASN A 141 -9.22 -11.66 13.76
C ASN A 141 -9.51 -12.00 15.23
N ASN A 142 -8.48 -12.21 16.04
CA ASN A 142 -8.63 -12.50 17.47
C ASN A 142 -9.32 -11.35 18.24
N TYR A 143 -8.97 -10.10 17.88
CA TYR A 143 -9.62 -8.92 18.45
C TYR A 143 -10.92 -8.51 17.74
N LYS A 144 -11.34 -9.24 16.69
CA LYS A 144 -12.54 -8.96 15.88
C LYS A 144 -12.54 -7.55 15.26
N ILE A 145 -11.37 -7.08 14.87
CA ILE A 145 -11.20 -5.77 14.25
C ILE A 145 -11.72 -5.79 12.81
N ASN A 146 -12.39 -4.71 12.40
CA ASN A 146 -12.73 -4.50 11.00
C ASN A 146 -11.50 -4.01 10.23
N TYR A 147 -11.06 -4.76 9.22
CA TYR A 147 -9.88 -4.38 8.46
C TYR A 147 -10.03 -4.69 6.97
N VAL A 148 -9.22 -4.01 6.17
CA VAL A 148 -8.98 -4.29 4.77
C VAL A 148 -7.47 -4.41 4.54
N ALA A 149 -7.08 -5.32 3.67
CA ALA A 149 -5.69 -5.49 3.28
C ALA A 149 -5.45 -4.98 1.87
N TRP A 150 -4.33 -4.30 1.66
CA TRP A 150 -3.75 -4.15 0.34
C TRP A 150 -2.80 -5.33 0.10
N GLY A 151 -3.31 -6.29 -0.64
CA GLY A 151 -2.73 -7.59 -0.85
C GLY A 151 -3.53 -8.73 -0.20
N LYS A 152 -3.23 -9.95 -0.60
CA LYS A 152 -3.87 -11.18 -0.11
C LYS A 152 -2.84 -12.19 0.36
N THR A 153 -3.20 -13.06 1.30
CA THR A 153 -2.39 -14.21 1.73
C THR A 153 -2.49 -15.35 0.72
N LYS A 154 -1.57 -16.29 0.78
CA LYS A 154 -1.62 -17.51 -0.06
C LYS A 154 -2.80 -18.40 0.32
N ASP A 155 -3.09 -18.50 1.60
CA ASP A 155 -4.27 -19.19 2.11
C ASP A 155 -5.54 -18.34 1.85
N LYS A 156 -6.65 -19.00 1.56
CA LYS A 156 -7.92 -18.33 1.26
C LYS A 156 -8.64 -17.90 2.56
N ARG A 157 -7.98 -17.04 3.36
CA ARG A 157 -8.61 -16.47 4.57
C ARG A 157 -9.76 -15.54 4.22
N ASN A 158 -10.77 -15.53 5.07
CA ASN A 158 -11.98 -14.75 4.85
C ASN A 158 -11.83 -13.31 5.38
N TYR A 159 -11.25 -12.42 4.57
CA TYR A 159 -11.14 -10.99 4.87
C TYR A 159 -11.24 -10.15 3.59
N SER A 160 -11.53 -8.86 3.73
CA SER A 160 -11.59 -7.96 2.58
C SER A 160 -10.20 -7.49 2.16
N TRP A 161 -10.00 -7.41 0.85
CA TRP A 161 -8.74 -6.94 0.30
C TRP A 161 -8.92 -6.17 -1.02
N VAL A 162 -7.98 -5.32 -1.31
CA VAL A 162 -7.73 -4.69 -2.61
C VAL A 162 -6.36 -5.11 -3.09
N ASP A 163 -6.17 -5.38 -4.37
CA ASP A 163 -4.86 -5.74 -4.92
C ASP A 163 -4.79 -5.45 -6.41
N LEU A 164 -3.57 -5.46 -6.95
CA LEU A 164 -3.31 -5.59 -8.37
C LEU A 164 -3.44 -7.06 -8.77
N ASP A 165 -3.91 -7.32 -10.00
CA ASP A 165 -3.79 -8.64 -10.59
C ASP A 165 -2.30 -8.91 -10.93
N ASN A 166 -1.56 -9.41 -9.93
CA ASN A 166 -0.12 -9.63 -10.01
C ASN A 166 0.23 -10.72 -11.03
N GLU A 167 -0.61 -11.72 -11.19
CA GLU A 167 -0.38 -12.78 -12.18
C GLU A 167 -0.59 -12.25 -13.59
N TYR A 168 -1.68 -11.54 -13.83
CA TYR A 168 -1.98 -10.92 -15.12
C TYR A 168 -0.96 -9.84 -15.48
N ALA A 169 -0.49 -9.05 -14.52
CA ALA A 169 0.52 -8.03 -14.76
C ALA A 169 1.82 -8.62 -15.33
N ILE A 170 2.29 -9.74 -14.78
CA ILE A 170 3.48 -10.44 -15.32
C ILE A 170 3.19 -11.10 -16.67
N GLU A 171 2.00 -11.65 -16.87
CA GLU A 171 1.59 -12.19 -18.17
C GLU A 171 1.64 -11.11 -19.26
N VAL A 172 1.09 -9.94 -18.99
CA VAL A 172 1.11 -8.79 -19.91
C VAL A 172 2.54 -8.36 -20.21
N ILE A 173 3.41 -8.28 -19.20
CA ILE A 173 4.84 -7.94 -19.39
C ILE A 173 5.54 -8.96 -20.28
N ILE A 174 5.40 -10.26 -19.98
CA ILE A 174 6.08 -11.32 -20.75
C ILE A 174 5.60 -11.32 -22.20
N ASN A 175 4.29 -11.26 -22.43
CA ASN A 175 3.74 -11.24 -23.79
C ASN A 175 4.19 -10.00 -24.58
N TYR A 176 4.31 -8.85 -23.92
CA TYR A 176 4.83 -7.64 -24.52
C TYR A 176 6.31 -7.79 -24.92
N LEU A 177 7.16 -8.32 -24.04
CA LEU A 177 8.58 -8.55 -24.32
C LEU A 177 8.77 -9.58 -25.43
N ILE A 178 7.97 -10.64 -25.48
CA ILE A 178 8.02 -11.65 -26.54
C ILE A 178 7.62 -11.06 -27.90
N LYS A 179 6.60 -10.20 -27.96
CA LYS A 179 6.23 -9.47 -29.18
C LYS A 179 7.36 -8.56 -29.70
N LYS A 180 8.31 -8.20 -28.83
CA LYS A 180 9.53 -7.45 -29.15
C LYS A 180 10.74 -8.38 -29.35
N ASN A 181 10.52 -9.68 -29.54
CA ASN A 181 11.51 -10.75 -29.80
C ASN A 181 12.48 -11.04 -28.63
N HIS A 182 12.15 -10.64 -27.40
CA HIS A 182 12.98 -10.98 -26.25
C HIS A 182 12.80 -12.43 -25.84
N THR A 183 13.90 -13.19 -25.78
CA THR A 183 13.93 -14.58 -25.30
C THR A 183 14.85 -14.77 -24.07
N HIS A 184 15.77 -13.83 -23.83
CA HIS A 184 16.67 -13.80 -22.69
C HIS A 184 16.20 -12.75 -21.68
N ILE A 185 15.12 -13.09 -20.96
CA ILE A 185 14.41 -12.18 -20.06
C ILE A 185 14.85 -12.49 -18.62
N SER A 186 15.39 -11.49 -17.93
CA SER A 186 15.70 -11.58 -16.49
C SER A 186 14.62 -10.94 -15.63
N TYR A 187 14.52 -11.38 -14.38
CA TYR A 187 13.53 -10.87 -13.45
C TYR A 187 14.14 -10.61 -12.08
N ILE A 188 14.06 -9.36 -11.65
CA ILE A 188 14.43 -8.91 -10.30
C ILE A 188 13.15 -8.78 -9.49
N ASN A 189 12.89 -9.78 -8.69
CA ASN A 189 11.70 -9.86 -7.84
C ASN A 189 11.97 -9.38 -6.40
N ILE A 190 10.94 -9.29 -5.60
CA ILE A 190 11.01 -9.09 -4.16
C ILE A 190 11.00 -10.45 -3.45
N SER A 191 11.44 -10.48 -2.20
CA SER A 191 11.41 -11.66 -1.34
C SER A 191 10.01 -12.31 -1.31
N GLU A 192 9.97 -13.62 -1.52
CA GLU A 192 8.76 -14.44 -1.55
C GLU A 192 8.09 -14.59 -0.17
N LYS A 193 8.58 -13.92 0.86
CA LYS A 193 7.82 -13.77 2.10
C LYS A 193 6.54 -12.95 1.89
N TYR A 194 6.50 -12.09 0.84
CA TYR A 194 5.32 -11.36 0.42
C TYR A 194 4.54 -12.13 -0.64
N ASN A 195 3.21 -12.22 -0.50
CA ASN A 195 2.42 -13.06 -1.39
C ASN A 195 2.39 -12.54 -2.84
N PHE A 196 2.34 -11.24 -3.05
CA PHE A 196 2.40 -10.67 -4.41
C PHE A 196 3.67 -11.08 -5.17
N ALA A 197 4.79 -11.24 -4.46
CA ALA A 197 6.04 -11.68 -5.06
C ALA A 197 5.99 -13.16 -5.49
N ASN A 198 5.30 -14.01 -4.71
CA ASN A 198 5.05 -15.40 -5.08
C ASN A 198 4.14 -15.51 -6.32
N GLU A 199 3.06 -14.73 -6.37
CA GLU A 199 2.14 -14.69 -7.52
C GLU A 199 2.89 -14.26 -8.79
N ARG A 200 3.66 -13.18 -8.71
CA ARG A 200 4.49 -12.69 -9.81
C ARG A 200 5.51 -13.72 -10.28
N LYS A 201 6.22 -14.39 -9.35
CA LYS A 201 7.18 -15.45 -9.69
C LYS A 201 6.49 -16.62 -10.38
N SER A 202 5.37 -17.08 -9.82
CA SER A 202 4.60 -18.19 -10.40
C SER A 202 4.14 -17.88 -11.81
N SER A 203 3.61 -16.68 -12.03
CA SER A 203 3.19 -16.19 -13.34
C SER A 203 4.37 -16.07 -14.30
N PHE A 204 5.53 -15.54 -13.83
CA PHE A 204 6.74 -15.47 -14.64
C PHE A 204 7.15 -16.84 -15.18
N LEU A 205 7.28 -17.83 -14.31
CA LEU A 205 7.65 -19.19 -14.71
C LEU A 205 6.62 -19.84 -15.64
N LYS A 206 5.33 -19.67 -15.33
CA LYS A 206 4.21 -20.17 -16.14
C LYS A 206 4.25 -19.59 -17.57
N ASN A 207 4.43 -18.29 -17.69
CA ASN A 207 4.40 -17.61 -18.99
C ASN A 207 5.67 -17.86 -19.82
N LEU A 208 6.84 -17.99 -19.21
CA LEU A 208 8.04 -18.46 -19.93
C LEU A 208 7.80 -19.86 -20.54
N LYS A 209 7.27 -20.79 -19.73
CA LYS A 209 6.97 -22.16 -20.18
C LYS A 209 5.93 -22.19 -21.31
N ALA A 210 4.85 -21.41 -21.18
CA ALA A 210 3.81 -21.31 -22.20
C ALA A 210 4.34 -20.81 -23.55
N ASN A 211 5.34 -19.94 -23.52
CA ASN A 211 6.00 -19.39 -24.71
C ASN A 211 7.26 -20.15 -25.12
N LYS A 212 7.48 -21.36 -24.60
CA LYS A 212 8.60 -22.25 -24.92
C LYS A 212 9.99 -21.62 -24.64
N ILE A 213 10.07 -20.70 -23.68
CA ILE A 213 11.33 -20.11 -23.20
C ILE A 213 11.80 -20.90 -21.98
N ASN A 214 12.98 -21.46 -22.04
CA ASN A 214 13.55 -22.18 -20.91
C ASN A 214 13.96 -21.24 -19.81
N PHE A 215 13.49 -21.51 -18.59
CA PHE A 215 13.89 -20.75 -17.42
C PHE A 215 15.37 -20.97 -17.10
N ASN A 216 16.11 -19.84 -17.01
CA ASN A 216 17.50 -19.87 -16.54
C ASN A 216 17.55 -19.28 -15.12
N PRO A 217 17.93 -20.08 -14.08
CA PRO A 217 18.01 -19.59 -12.70
C PRO A 217 18.94 -18.38 -12.53
N ASN A 218 19.96 -18.24 -13.38
CA ASN A 218 20.87 -17.09 -13.35
C ASN A 218 20.24 -15.80 -13.85
N TYR A 219 19.04 -15.84 -14.43
CA TYR A 219 18.27 -14.69 -14.89
C TYR A 219 17.21 -14.25 -13.88
N TYR A 220 17.15 -14.89 -12.72
CA TYR A 220 16.23 -14.56 -11.65
C TYR A 220 16.98 -14.18 -10.38
N ALA A 221 16.56 -13.11 -9.74
CA ALA A 221 17.04 -12.75 -8.41
C ALA A 221 15.88 -12.24 -7.56
N SER A 222 15.98 -12.48 -6.26
CA SER A 222 15.05 -11.96 -5.26
C SER A 222 15.82 -11.03 -4.33
N VAL A 223 15.29 -9.82 -4.13
CA VAL A 223 15.86 -8.80 -3.24
C VAL A 223 14.92 -8.54 -2.08
N LYS A 224 15.44 -8.14 -0.95
CA LYS A 224 14.61 -7.78 0.20
C LYS A 224 13.94 -6.43 -0.05
N LEU A 225 12.67 -6.30 0.28
CA LEU A 225 11.95 -5.04 0.19
C LEU A 225 12.52 -3.99 1.14
N GLU A 226 13.09 -4.44 2.25
CA GLU A 226 13.69 -3.63 3.31
C GLU A 226 15.13 -3.17 2.99
N GLU A 227 15.77 -3.74 1.97
CA GLU A 227 17.16 -3.47 1.56
C GLU A 227 17.23 -3.26 0.04
N PRO A 228 16.49 -2.29 -0.53
CA PRO A 228 16.37 -2.14 -1.98
C PRO A 228 17.69 -1.73 -2.65
N GLU A 229 18.62 -1.11 -1.91
CA GLU A 229 19.96 -0.73 -2.39
C GLU A 229 20.80 -1.91 -2.85
N ASN A 230 20.55 -3.11 -2.32
CA ASN A 230 21.24 -4.33 -2.74
C ASN A 230 20.90 -4.73 -4.19
N SER A 231 19.83 -4.17 -4.76
CA SER A 231 19.42 -4.44 -6.13
C SER A 231 20.49 -4.09 -7.16
N PHE A 232 21.24 -3.01 -6.94
CA PHE A 232 22.31 -2.59 -7.86
C PHE A 232 23.40 -3.67 -8.02
N GLU A 233 23.97 -4.14 -6.91
CA GLU A 233 25.03 -5.16 -6.95
C GLU A 233 24.53 -6.50 -7.52
N VAL A 234 23.29 -6.86 -7.18
CA VAL A 234 22.66 -8.09 -7.71
C VAL A 234 22.51 -8.00 -9.24
N ILE A 235 21.99 -6.89 -9.76
CA ILE A 235 21.78 -6.69 -11.19
C ILE A 235 23.12 -6.59 -11.92
N LYS A 236 24.07 -5.82 -11.39
CA LYS A 236 25.41 -5.69 -11.96
C LYS A 236 26.09 -7.05 -12.10
N LYS A 237 26.07 -7.86 -11.05
CA LYS A 237 26.62 -9.22 -11.07
C LYS A 237 25.91 -10.11 -12.08
N MET A 238 24.57 -10.03 -12.16
CA MET A 238 23.77 -10.81 -13.10
C MET A 238 24.14 -10.46 -14.56
N LEU A 239 24.19 -9.19 -14.92
CA LEU A 239 24.51 -8.71 -16.28
C LEU A 239 25.98 -8.97 -16.66
N THR A 240 26.91 -8.90 -15.69
CA THR A 240 28.32 -9.20 -15.94
C THR A 240 28.52 -10.68 -16.32
N LYS A 241 27.80 -11.58 -15.63
CA LYS A 241 27.91 -13.03 -15.87
C LYS A 241 27.12 -13.53 -17.07
N ASN A 242 26.05 -12.80 -17.47
CA ASN A 242 25.08 -13.28 -18.44
C ASN A 242 24.86 -12.23 -19.53
N LYS A 243 25.79 -12.15 -20.49
CA LYS A 243 25.80 -11.18 -21.59
C LYS A 243 24.65 -11.31 -22.60
N LYS A 244 23.92 -12.43 -22.57
CA LYS A 244 22.77 -12.67 -23.45
C LYS A 244 21.47 -12.03 -22.96
N ILE A 245 21.41 -11.56 -21.70
CA ILE A 245 20.21 -10.90 -21.18
C ILE A 245 19.88 -9.69 -22.02
N SER A 246 18.70 -9.68 -22.63
CA SER A 246 18.20 -8.60 -23.48
C SER A 246 17.10 -7.77 -22.83
N ALA A 247 16.45 -8.30 -21.76
CA ALA A 247 15.42 -7.59 -21.01
C ALA A 247 15.49 -7.87 -19.52
N ILE A 248 15.17 -6.85 -18.72
CA ILE A 248 15.09 -6.92 -17.27
C ILE A 248 13.67 -6.51 -16.83
N ILE A 249 12.96 -7.41 -16.16
CA ILE A 249 11.74 -7.10 -15.46
C ILE A 249 12.09 -6.70 -14.02
N CYS A 250 11.59 -5.57 -13.54
CA CYS A 250 11.84 -5.05 -12.20
C CYS A 250 10.53 -5.00 -11.41
N SER A 251 10.46 -5.65 -10.25
CA SER A 251 9.24 -5.68 -9.41
C SER A 251 8.91 -4.35 -8.74
N THR A 252 9.88 -3.43 -8.64
CA THR A 252 9.72 -2.12 -7.96
C THR A 252 10.44 -1.03 -8.71
N GLU A 253 10.04 0.24 -8.49
CA GLU A 253 10.76 1.41 -9.00
C GLU A 253 12.23 1.40 -8.58
N PHE A 254 12.52 1.03 -7.33
CA PHE A 254 13.89 0.95 -6.82
C PHE A 254 14.74 -0.04 -7.59
N SER A 255 14.21 -1.22 -7.89
CA SER A 255 14.93 -2.20 -8.72
C SER A 255 15.10 -1.69 -10.16
N ALA A 256 14.14 -0.92 -10.69
CA ALA A 256 14.27 -0.29 -12.01
C ALA A 256 15.35 0.80 -12.03
N LEU A 257 15.39 1.69 -11.04
CA LEU A 257 16.45 2.69 -10.91
C LEU A 257 17.82 2.03 -10.70
N SER A 258 17.87 0.94 -9.94
CA SER A 258 19.09 0.12 -9.75
C SER A 258 19.53 -0.55 -11.06
N ALA A 259 18.57 -0.99 -11.88
CA ALA A 259 18.85 -1.55 -13.21
C ALA A 259 19.41 -0.48 -14.16
N ILE A 260 18.84 0.72 -14.17
CA ILE A 260 19.36 1.87 -14.92
C ILE A 260 20.82 2.14 -14.51
N LYS A 261 21.08 2.24 -13.20
CA LYS A 261 22.43 2.47 -12.67
C LYS A 261 23.41 1.37 -13.08
N ALA A 262 23.00 0.10 -13.02
CA ALA A 262 23.83 -1.04 -13.40
C ALA A 262 24.11 -1.08 -14.90
N CYS A 263 23.10 -0.77 -15.73
CA CYS A 263 23.28 -0.66 -17.19
C CYS A 263 24.25 0.46 -17.56
N ASN A 264 24.09 1.64 -16.97
CA ASN A 264 25.01 2.76 -17.19
C ASN A 264 26.45 2.41 -16.76
N TYR A 265 26.62 1.77 -15.59
CA TYR A 265 27.94 1.32 -15.11
C TYR A 265 28.59 0.32 -16.07
N LEU A 266 27.82 -0.53 -16.72
CA LEU A 266 28.30 -1.55 -17.68
C LEU A 266 28.28 -1.07 -19.13
N ASN A 267 28.01 0.23 -19.37
CA ASN A 267 27.92 0.87 -20.68
C ASN A 267 26.83 0.29 -21.61
N TYR A 268 25.75 -0.27 -21.06
CA TYR A 268 24.58 -0.64 -21.85
C TYR A 268 23.71 0.58 -22.14
N LYS A 269 23.25 0.73 -23.37
CA LYS A 269 22.26 1.74 -23.77
C LYS A 269 20.85 1.17 -23.59
N ILE A 270 20.11 1.70 -22.62
CA ILE A 270 18.73 1.29 -22.31
C ILE A 270 17.84 1.64 -23.50
N GLY A 271 16.95 0.71 -23.88
CA GLY A 271 16.09 0.84 -25.06
C GLY A 271 16.82 0.61 -26.41
N LYS A 272 18.09 0.16 -26.36
CA LYS A 272 18.87 -0.21 -27.55
C LYS A 272 19.62 -1.53 -27.37
N ASP A 273 20.45 -1.64 -26.32
CA ASP A 273 21.25 -2.83 -26.04
C ASP A 273 20.50 -3.74 -25.04
N ILE A 274 19.71 -3.14 -24.16
CA ILE A 274 18.94 -3.83 -23.12
C ILE A 274 17.62 -3.12 -22.86
N SER A 275 16.58 -3.90 -22.65
CA SER A 275 15.25 -3.42 -22.29
C SER A 275 15.03 -3.46 -20.78
N ILE A 276 14.33 -2.45 -20.23
CA ILE A 276 13.90 -2.43 -18.83
C ILE A 276 12.41 -2.19 -18.79
N ILE A 277 11.69 -3.00 -18.01
CA ILE A 277 10.27 -2.84 -17.75
C ILE A 277 9.98 -3.01 -16.26
N THR A 278 9.03 -2.24 -15.71
CA THR A 278 8.70 -2.26 -14.30
C THR A 278 7.21 -2.08 -14.05
N PHE A 279 6.82 -1.99 -12.79
CA PHE A 279 5.51 -1.52 -12.37
C PHE A 279 5.54 0.01 -12.28
N ASP A 280 4.47 0.69 -12.75
CA ASP A 280 4.46 2.14 -12.89
C ASP A 280 4.60 2.87 -11.55
N GLY A 281 5.37 3.94 -11.58
CA GLY A 281 5.62 4.80 -10.45
C GLY A 281 6.18 6.15 -10.91
N ALA A 282 6.06 7.18 -10.06
CA ALA A 282 6.39 8.55 -10.41
C ALA A 282 7.88 8.75 -10.74
N LEU A 283 8.77 8.09 -9.97
CA LEU A 283 10.22 8.28 -10.14
C LEU A 283 10.73 7.74 -11.47
N VAL A 284 10.31 6.54 -11.87
CA VAL A 284 10.75 5.95 -13.15
C VAL A 284 10.07 6.58 -14.35
N ARG A 285 8.86 7.13 -14.16
CA ARG A 285 8.13 7.83 -15.21
C ARG A 285 8.74 9.19 -15.52
N ASP A 286 8.98 9.98 -14.46
CA ASP A 286 9.25 11.40 -14.59
C ASP A 286 10.74 11.75 -14.53
N LEU A 287 11.58 10.90 -13.94
CA LEU A 287 12.99 11.19 -13.67
C LEU A 287 14.00 10.28 -14.39
N SER A 288 13.54 9.20 -15.05
CA SER A 288 14.46 8.32 -15.78
C SER A 288 14.69 8.76 -17.22
N SER A 289 15.91 8.48 -17.73
CA SER A 289 16.27 8.71 -19.14
C SER A 289 16.95 7.46 -19.73
N PRO A 290 16.30 6.78 -20.68
CA PRO A 290 14.96 7.05 -21.21
C PRO A 290 13.86 6.77 -20.17
N PRO A 291 12.64 7.35 -20.36
CA PRO A 291 11.48 7.00 -19.51
C PRO A 291 11.16 5.51 -19.60
N ILE A 292 10.96 4.88 -18.44
CA ILE A 292 10.80 3.42 -18.34
C ILE A 292 9.39 2.97 -18.71
N THR A 293 9.29 2.04 -19.64
CA THR A 293 8.07 1.27 -19.95
C THR A 293 7.61 0.50 -18.71
N ALA A 294 6.32 0.55 -18.41
CA ALA A 294 5.79 -0.04 -17.19
C ALA A 294 4.39 -0.63 -17.38
N VAL A 295 3.96 -1.48 -16.46
CA VAL A 295 2.55 -1.81 -16.31
C VAL A 295 1.89 -0.79 -15.39
N SER A 296 0.68 -0.35 -15.74
CA SER A 296 -0.09 0.57 -14.92
C SER A 296 -0.38 -0.01 -13.55
N PHE A 297 -0.31 0.84 -12.52
CA PHE A 297 -0.55 0.44 -11.14
C PHE A 297 -1.41 1.51 -10.45
N PRO A 298 -2.74 1.35 -10.43
CA PRO A 298 -3.66 2.40 -9.97
C PRO A 298 -3.71 2.47 -8.43
N VAL A 299 -2.57 2.73 -7.80
CA VAL A 299 -2.38 2.67 -6.34
C VAL A 299 -3.30 3.63 -5.60
N LYS A 300 -3.50 4.84 -6.13
CA LYS A 300 -4.42 5.82 -5.53
C LYS A 300 -5.86 5.30 -5.51
N GLU A 301 -6.31 4.67 -6.59
CA GLU A 301 -7.64 4.04 -6.65
C GLU A 301 -7.76 2.88 -5.67
N LEU A 302 -6.72 2.06 -5.50
CA LEU A 302 -6.69 1.02 -4.47
C LEU A 302 -6.88 1.59 -3.06
N GLY A 303 -6.25 2.73 -2.76
CA GLY A 303 -6.43 3.43 -1.48
C GLY A 303 -7.88 3.87 -1.25
N LYS A 304 -8.52 4.47 -2.26
CA LYS A 304 -9.94 4.84 -2.22
C LYS A 304 -10.83 3.62 -1.98
N ARG A 305 -10.63 2.56 -2.77
CA ARG A 305 -11.39 1.32 -2.65
C ARG A 305 -11.27 0.67 -1.28
N ALA A 306 -10.06 0.68 -0.70
CA ALA A 306 -9.83 0.14 0.63
C ALA A 306 -10.72 0.82 1.69
N ILE A 307 -10.77 2.15 1.70
CA ILE A 307 -11.61 2.89 2.65
C ILE A 307 -13.09 2.68 2.33
N ASN A 308 -13.50 2.73 1.07
CA ASN A 308 -14.89 2.48 0.68
C ASN A 308 -15.39 1.09 1.12
N ILE A 309 -14.55 0.07 1.02
CA ILE A 309 -14.86 -1.28 1.52
C ILE A 309 -15.08 -1.26 3.03
N LEU A 310 -14.21 -0.58 3.78
CA LEU A 310 -14.32 -0.48 5.24
C LEU A 310 -15.58 0.25 5.70
N LEU A 311 -15.91 1.36 5.04
CA LEU A 311 -17.07 2.18 5.38
C LEU A 311 -18.40 1.51 4.95
N ASN A 312 -18.41 0.83 3.83
CA ASN A 312 -19.61 0.17 3.29
C ASN A 312 -19.91 -1.19 3.94
N LYS A 313 -18.95 -1.82 4.64
CA LYS A 313 -19.19 -3.06 5.40
C LYS A 313 -20.31 -2.96 6.44
N ASN A 314 -20.56 -1.77 6.95
CA ASN A 314 -21.69 -1.54 7.86
C ASN A 314 -23.08 -1.74 7.22
N LYS A 315 -23.15 -1.76 5.87
CA LYS A 315 -24.42 -1.98 5.14
C LYS A 315 -24.69 -3.45 4.79
N ASN A 316 -23.64 -4.28 4.59
CA ASN A 316 -23.76 -5.70 4.24
C ASN A 316 -22.94 -6.56 5.22
N LYS A 317 -23.55 -6.96 6.31
CA LYS A 317 -22.91 -7.40 7.55
C LYS A 317 -21.98 -8.62 7.52
N ASN A 318 -21.81 -9.43 6.49
CA ASN A 318 -21.09 -10.72 6.68
C ASN A 318 -20.24 -11.27 5.53
N GLN A 319 -20.03 -10.59 4.43
CA GLN A 319 -19.18 -11.12 3.37
C GLN A 319 -17.96 -10.21 3.08
N PRO A 320 -16.76 -10.79 2.91
CA PRO A 320 -15.61 -10.01 2.49
C PRO A 320 -15.81 -9.45 1.09
N ILE A 321 -15.35 -8.24 0.87
CA ILE A 321 -15.38 -7.58 -0.43
C ILE A 321 -13.94 -7.56 -0.95
N ASN A 322 -13.74 -8.09 -2.14
CA ASN A 322 -12.45 -8.17 -2.79
C ASN A 322 -12.45 -7.33 -4.06
N TYR A 323 -11.39 -6.58 -4.27
CA TYR A 323 -11.20 -5.79 -5.48
C TYR A 323 -9.85 -6.08 -6.12
N LEU A 324 -9.87 -6.44 -7.39
CA LEU A 324 -8.67 -6.72 -8.18
C LEU A 324 -8.56 -5.68 -9.30
N ALA A 325 -7.53 -4.84 -9.22
CA ALA A 325 -7.27 -3.83 -10.24
C ALA A 325 -6.65 -4.47 -11.48
N LYS A 326 -7.17 -4.12 -12.64
CA LYS A 326 -6.57 -4.47 -13.93
C LYS A 326 -5.37 -3.58 -14.23
N THR A 327 -4.51 -4.05 -15.10
CA THR A 327 -3.33 -3.32 -15.56
C THR A 327 -3.19 -3.40 -17.08
N GLU A 328 -2.40 -2.47 -17.62
CA GLU A 328 -2.05 -2.40 -19.04
C GLU A 328 -0.60 -1.93 -19.21
N ILE A 329 0.01 -2.15 -20.35
CA ILE A 329 1.34 -1.62 -20.67
C ILE A 329 1.23 -0.12 -20.97
N ILE A 330 2.10 0.64 -20.31
CA ILE A 330 2.39 2.04 -20.65
C ILE A 330 3.75 2.04 -21.33
N GLU A 331 3.72 2.02 -22.67
CA GLU A 331 4.94 1.97 -23.48
C GLU A 331 5.66 3.32 -23.43
N ARG A 332 6.99 3.26 -23.21
CA ARG A 332 7.90 4.41 -23.19
C ARG A 332 9.20 4.05 -23.94
N GLY A 333 10.30 4.74 -23.64
CA GLY A 333 11.55 4.63 -24.42
C GLY A 333 12.51 3.51 -23.99
N SER A 334 12.18 2.68 -23.00
CA SER A 334 13.14 1.72 -22.41
C SER A 334 13.11 0.31 -22.99
N VAL A 335 12.23 0.03 -23.94
CA VAL A 335 12.11 -1.30 -24.57
C VAL A 335 12.32 -1.21 -26.05
N HIS A 336 13.28 -1.99 -26.58
CA HIS A 336 13.58 -2.12 -28.00
C HIS A 336 13.06 -3.45 -28.57
N ILE A 337 13.10 -3.57 -29.89
CA ILE A 337 12.86 -4.82 -30.61
C ILE A 337 14.22 -5.50 -30.83
N VAL A 338 14.34 -6.76 -30.42
CA VAL A 338 15.52 -7.57 -30.70
C VAL A 338 15.45 -8.01 -32.16
N SER A 339 16.50 -7.67 -32.94
CA SER A 339 16.66 -8.02 -34.35
C SER A 339 16.99 -9.49 -34.54
#